data_6ec49f3f5e72a1b33da6eca1373a76ad
#
_entry.id   6ec49f3f5e72a1b33da6eca1373a76ad
#
_cell.length_a   1.000
_cell.length_b   1.000
_cell.length_c   1.000
_cell.angle_alpha   90.00
_cell.angle_beta   90.00
_cell.angle_gamma   90.00
#
_symmetry.space_group_name_H-M   'P 1'
#
loop_
_entity.id
_entity.type
_entity.pdbx_description
1 polymer ?
#
loop_
_entity_poly.entity_id
_entity_poly.type
_entity_poly.pdbx_seq_one_letter_code
_entity_poly.pdbx_strand_id
1 'polypeptide(L)'
;MSGDSLPEVPTADDFRALARSSPWRFTTVHFTHRRQRDAGSTPDGEPVEAWLDRRLGRVVVRSSGGVEVAEGPPYGAAVSLMTCDDDDACAVPSPPSPEPEVVLRPDGLVARRPEDWHFDHGDPMWQDYRWTAMLDPAELSRGVDVGEVVATTLRGRLTWSAACRPLLGAAEDRENGYTPRCGCCPLLDSAASRIHEYGREDPTLTSGDLATVYRVHLDVQTGIVVDITPLDGLDGTGLSNELHAVDAPLDPPPQGPEQPGRPA
;
A
#
# COMPACT_ATOMS: atom_id res chain seq x y z
N MET A 1 -27.50 6.71 -8.25
CA MET A 1 -26.69 6.68 -9.47
C MET A 1 -26.35 5.23 -9.73
N SER A 2 -26.90 4.63 -10.81
CA SER A 2 -26.52 3.26 -11.21
C SER A 2 -25.11 3.34 -11.77
N GLY A 3 -24.13 3.02 -10.95
CA GLY A 3 -22.77 2.81 -11.44
C GLY A 3 -22.75 1.58 -12.35
N ASP A 4 -22.09 1.66 -13.48
CA ASP A 4 -21.84 0.50 -14.31
C ASP A 4 -21.13 -0.55 -13.45
N SER A 5 -21.53 -1.81 -13.59
CA SER A 5 -20.87 -2.92 -12.87
C SER A 5 -19.41 -3.04 -13.35
N LEU A 6 -18.53 -3.45 -12.44
CA LEU A 6 -17.15 -3.74 -12.81
C LEU A 6 -17.09 -4.78 -13.96
N PRO A 7 -16.09 -4.71 -14.85
CA PRO A 7 -15.99 -5.59 -16.00
C PRO A 7 -15.81 -7.05 -15.59
N GLU A 8 -16.49 -7.96 -16.28
CA GLU A 8 -16.29 -9.41 -16.12
C GLU A 8 -14.90 -9.85 -16.59
N VAL A 9 -14.38 -9.18 -17.61
CA VAL A 9 -13.03 -9.40 -18.16
C VAL A 9 -12.22 -8.11 -17.94
N PRO A 10 -11.49 -8.01 -16.83
CA PRO A 10 -10.74 -6.82 -16.50
C PRO A 10 -9.50 -6.65 -17.40
N THR A 11 -9.18 -5.41 -17.70
CA THR A 11 -7.98 -5.00 -18.45
C THR A 11 -6.86 -4.54 -17.51
N ALA A 12 -5.66 -4.33 -18.05
CA ALA A 12 -4.56 -3.73 -17.30
C ALA A 12 -4.91 -2.32 -16.77
N ASP A 13 -5.73 -1.55 -17.51
CA ASP A 13 -6.18 -0.23 -17.04
C ASP A 13 -7.19 -0.36 -15.90
N ASP A 14 -8.06 -1.36 -15.91
CA ASP A 14 -8.98 -1.65 -14.81
C ASP A 14 -8.22 -2.06 -13.54
N PHE A 15 -7.18 -2.89 -13.68
CA PHE A 15 -6.32 -3.27 -12.58
C PHE A 15 -5.63 -2.06 -11.95
N ARG A 16 -5.07 -1.16 -12.78
CA ARG A 16 -4.45 0.09 -12.30
C ARG A 16 -5.47 1.01 -11.64
N ALA A 17 -6.68 1.09 -12.21
CA ALA A 17 -7.76 1.88 -11.63
C ALA A 17 -8.20 1.34 -10.27
N LEU A 18 -8.32 0.02 -10.11
CA LEU A 18 -8.63 -0.63 -8.84
C LEU A 18 -7.52 -0.35 -7.80
N ALA A 19 -6.25 -0.50 -8.19
CA ALA A 19 -5.10 -0.24 -7.32
C ALA A 19 -5.09 1.18 -6.73
N ARG A 20 -5.46 2.19 -7.53
CA ARG A 20 -5.54 3.57 -7.03
C ARG A 20 -6.86 3.94 -6.36
N SER A 21 -7.83 3.02 -6.31
CA SER A 21 -9.18 3.28 -5.77
C SER A 21 -9.33 2.93 -4.29
N SER A 22 -8.41 2.18 -3.69
CA SER A 22 -8.57 1.60 -2.36
C SER A 22 -9.02 2.59 -1.27
N PRO A 23 -8.51 3.84 -1.18
CA PRO A 23 -8.95 4.79 -0.17
C PRO A 23 -10.45 5.12 -0.19
N TRP A 24 -11.09 4.99 -1.35
CA TRP A 24 -12.52 5.32 -1.55
C TRP A 24 -13.44 4.11 -1.61
N ARG A 25 -12.90 2.90 -1.41
CA ARG A 25 -13.68 1.68 -1.58
C ARG A 25 -14.17 1.06 -0.28
N PHE A 26 -13.55 1.41 0.84
CA PHE A 26 -13.95 0.92 2.16
C PHE A 26 -13.51 1.90 3.25
N THR A 27 -14.13 1.80 4.41
CA THR A 27 -13.81 2.60 5.60
C THR A 27 -13.20 1.77 6.71
N THR A 28 -13.61 0.51 6.86
CA THR A 28 -13.08 -0.38 7.88
C THR A 28 -12.71 -1.73 7.29
N VAL A 29 -11.63 -2.32 7.78
CA VAL A 29 -11.23 -3.68 7.42
C VAL A 29 -10.60 -4.40 8.59
N HIS A 30 -10.97 -5.69 8.75
CA HIS A 30 -10.32 -6.64 9.65
C HIS A 30 -9.65 -7.71 8.79
N PHE A 31 -8.37 -7.96 9.03
CA PHE A 31 -7.58 -8.88 8.21
C PHE A 31 -6.43 -9.52 8.99
N THR A 32 -5.94 -10.65 8.47
CA THR A 32 -4.68 -11.27 8.90
C THR A 32 -3.61 -11.01 7.85
N HIS A 33 -2.48 -10.45 8.26
CA HIS A 33 -1.31 -10.19 7.43
C HIS A 33 -0.21 -11.21 7.69
N ARG A 34 0.45 -11.66 6.61
CA ARG A 34 1.67 -12.48 6.65
C ARG A 34 2.71 -11.89 5.70
N ARG A 35 3.93 -11.79 6.16
CA ARG A 35 5.08 -11.41 5.33
C ARG A 35 5.79 -12.66 4.84
N GLN A 36 6.27 -12.64 3.62
CA GLN A 36 7.07 -13.69 3.01
C GLN A 36 8.37 -13.05 2.50
N ARG A 37 9.52 -13.53 2.92
CA ARG A 37 10.82 -12.92 2.60
C ARG A 37 11.43 -13.47 1.32
N ASP A 38 11.24 -14.74 0.99
CA ASP A 38 11.88 -15.39 -0.14
C ASP A 38 10.87 -16.10 -1.04
N ALA A 39 11.16 -16.12 -2.35
CA ALA A 39 10.38 -16.90 -3.31
C ALA A 39 10.41 -18.39 -2.95
N GLY A 40 9.24 -18.95 -2.64
CA GLY A 40 9.10 -20.38 -2.33
C GLY A 40 9.36 -20.79 -0.88
N SER A 41 9.76 -19.86 0.01
CA SER A 41 9.83 -20.16 1.44
C SER A 41 8.43 -20.18 2.09
N THR A 42 8.30 -21.01 3.12
CA THR A 42 7.15 -20.89 4.05
C THR A 42 7.09 -19.46 4.59
N PRO A 43 5.88 -18.88 4.81
CA PRO A 43 5.74 -17.53 5.35
C PRO A 43 6.64 -17.34 6.58
N ASP A 44 7.62 -16.46 6.46
CA ASP A 44 8.72 -16.30 7.42
C ASP A 44 8.33 -15.44 8.63
N GLY A 45 7.10 -14.96 8.65
CA GLY A 45 6.54 -14.15 9.71
C GLY A 45 5.36 -14.83 10.40
N GLU A 46 5.35 -14.74 11.72
CA GLU A 46 4.14 -15.04 12.47
C GLU A 46 3.00 -14.13 11.95
N PRO A 47 1.81 -14.70 11.69
CA PRO A 47 0.70 -13.88 11.19
C PRO A 47 0.32 -12.84 12.24
N VAL A 48 0.02 -11.65 11.78
CA VAL A 48 -0.54 -10.59 12.62
C VAL A 48 -1.97 -10.33 12.22
N GLU A 49 -2.82 -10.07 13.19
CA GLU A 49 -4.22 -9.72 12.98
C GLU A 49 -4.39 -8.22 13.16
N ALA A 50 -5.13 -7.57 12.26
CA ALA A 50 -5.22 -6.12 12.21
C ALA A 50 -6.63 -5.61 11.94
N TRP A 51 -6.96 -4.49 12.56
CA TRP A 51 -8.21 -3.75 12.44
C TRP A 51 -7.90 -2.32 12.03
N LEU A 52 -8.25 -1.93 10.82
CA LEU A 52 -8.12 -0.56 10.33
C LEU A 52 -9.48 0.14 10.33
N ASP A 53 -9.55 1.32 10.92
CA ASP A 53 -10.65 2.27 10.76
C ASP A 53 -10.11 3.59 10.19
N ARG A 54 -10.37 3.83 8.91
CA ARG A 54 -9.95 5.03 8.19
C ARG A 54 -10.63 6.30 8.68
N ARG A 55 -11.85 6.20 9.19
CA ARG A 55 -12.58 7.36 9.73
C ARG A 55 -11.90 7.90 11.00
N LEU A 56 -11.31 6.99 11.76
CA LEU A 56 -10.56 7.32 12.97
C LEU A 56 -9.07 7.54 12.69
N GLY A 57 -8.59 7.24 11.46
CA GLY A 57 -7.16 7.21 11.16
C GLY A 57 -6.40 6.27 12.11
N ARG A 58 -6.95 5.08 12.38
CA ARG A 58 -6.44 4.19 13.42
C ARG A 58 -6.31 2.76 12.91
N VAL A 59 -5.17 2.13 13.23
CA VAL A 59 -4.99 0.69 13.09
C VAL A 59 -4.63 0.07 14.45
N VAL A 60 -5.26 -1.06 14.76
CA VAL A 60 -4.91 -1.91 15.91
C VAL A 60 -4.31 -3.19 15.34
N VAL A 61 -3.16 -3.59 15.83
CA VAL A 61 -2.46 -4.80 15.38
C VAL A 61 -2.19 -5.71 16.59
N ARG A 62 -2.59 -6.96 16.46
CA ARG A 62 -2.28 -8.03 17.41
C ARG A 62 -1.23 -8.97 16.83
N SER A 63 -0.12 -9.10 17.52
CA SER A 63 0.97 -10.04 17.24
C SER A 63 1.28 -10.89 18.47
N SER A 64 2.24 -11.80 18.37
CA SER A 64 2.79 -12.49 19.54
C SER A 64 3.42 -11.56 20.58
N GLY A 65 3.87 -10.38 20.15
CA GLY A 65 4.42 -9.33 21.02
C GLY A 65 3.36 -8.55 21.80
N GLY A 66 2.07 -8.74 21.49
CA GLY A 66 0.96 -8.02 22.14
C GLY A 66 0.08 -7.25 21.16
N VAL A 67 -0.59 -6.23 21.68
CA VAL A 67 -1.46 -5.34 20.91
C VAL A 67 -0.80 -3.97 20.79
N GLU A 68 -0.67 -3.50 19.58
CA GLU A 68 -0.13 -2.19 19.23
C GLU A 68 -1.20 -1.35 18.55
N VAL A 69 -1.15 -0.04 18.72
CA VAL A 69 -2.05 0.92 18.10
C VAL A 69 -1.22 1.97 17.38
N ALA A 70 -1.52 2.21 16.11
CA ALA A 70 -0.97 3.34 15.36
C ALA A 70 -2.12 4.25 14.92
N GLU A 71 -1.90 5.56 14.98
CA GLU A 71 -2.87 6.59 14.65
C GLU A 71 -2.27 7.64 13.71
N GLY A 72 -3.14 8.24 12.91
CA GLY A 72 -2.78 9.28 11.96
C GLY A 72 -2.23 8.75 10.63
N PRO A 73 -2.01 9.64 9.66
CA PRO A 73 -1.42 9.29 8.38
C PRO A 73 0.05 8.86 8.57
N PRO A 74 0.60 8.00 7.69
CA PRO A 74 1.94 7.45 7.82
C PRO A 74 3.04 8.52 7.87
N TYR A 75 2.80 9.66 7.26
CA TYR A 75 3.76 10.78 7.25
C TYR A 75 3.51 11.79 8.39
N GLY A 76 2.60 11.48 9.32
CA GLY A 76 2.21 12.40 10.39
C GLY A 76 1.60 13.70 9.85
N ALA A 77 0.58 14.24 10.51
CA ALA A 77 0.23 15.62 10.31
C ALA A 77 1.45 16.44 10.73
N ALA A 78 2.19 16.95 9.75
CA ALA A 78 3.40 17.74 9.96
C ALA A 78 4.58 16.99 10.62
N VAL A 79 5.22 16.07 9.89
CA VAL A 79 6.62 16.33 9.70
C VAL A 79 6.69 17.39 8.59
N SER A 80 6.23 18.57 8.86
CA SER A 80 6.90 19.75 8.35
C SER A 80 8.32 19.63 8.85
N LEU A 81 9.22 19.17 8.00
CA LEU A 81 10.61 19.56 8.05
C LEU A 81 10.62 21.08 7.72
N MET A 82 10.00 21.86 8.56
CA MET A 82 10.34 23.25 8.71
C MET A 82 11.65 23.24 9.50
N THR A 83 12.76 23.27 8.80
CA THR A 83 13.92 23.95 9.30
C THR A 83 13.45 25.36 9.61
N CYS A 84 13.05 25.61 10.85
CA CYS A 84 12.93 26.94 11.38
C CYS A 84 14.37 27.44 11.48
N ASP A 85 14.85 28.14 10.46
CA ASP A 85 15.89 29.13 10.67
C ASP A 85 15.33 30.19 11.63
N ASP A 86 16.12 30.52 12.64
CA ASP A 86 15.83 31.33 13.82
C ASP A 86 15.15 32.70 13.55
N ASP A 87 13.89 32.74 13.14
CA ASP A 87 13.08 33.94 13.30
C ASP A 87 11.58 33.59 13.38
N ASP A 88 11.04 33.77 14.55
CA ASP A 88 9.71 33.72 15.10
C ASP A 88 8.48 33.84 14.16
N ALA A 89 8.33 32.95 13.18
CA ALA A 89 7.08 32.80 12.43
C ALA A 89 6.70 31.32 12.30
N CYS A 90 6.39 30.67 13.42
CA CYS A 90 5.75 29.39 13.42
C CYS A 90 4.42 29.48 12.67
N ALA A 91 4.29 28.66 11.64
CA ALA A 91 3.21 28.66 10.67
C ALA A 91 1.83 28.79 11.32
N VAL A 92 1.11 29.81 10.90
CA VAL A 92 -0.34 29.89 11.07
C VAL A 92 -0.93 28.63 10.40
N PRO A 93 -1.75 27.84 11.10
CA PRO A 93 -2.44 26.72 10.47
C PRO A 93 -3.18 27.23 9.24
N SER A 94 -2.79 26.76 8.07
CA SER A 94 -3.54 27.05 6.86
C SER A 94 -4.98 26.57 7.06
N PRO A 95 -5.99 27.32 6.64
CA PRO A 95 -7.36 26.83 6.66
C PRO A 95 -7.41 25.50 5.90
N PRO A 96 -8.24 24.53 6.34
CA PRO A 96 -8.35 23.27 5.66
C PRO A 96 -8.64 23.53 4.19
N SER A 97 -7.74 23.07 3.32
CA SER A 97 -7.99 23.08 1.88
C SER A 97 -9.26 22.28 1.62
N PRO A 98 -10.12 22.70 0.68
CA PRO A 98 -11.27 21.89 0.30
C PRO A 98 -10.75 20.49 -0.04
N GLU A 99 -11.48 19.45 0.43
CA GLU A 99 -11.09 18.05 0.14
C GLU A 99 -10.80 17.92 -1.35
N PRO A 100 -9.60 17.46 -1.70
CA PRO A 100 -9.20 17.40 -3.10
C PRO A 100 -10.14 16.44 -3.85
N GLU A 101 -10.70 16.90 -4.96
CA GLU A 101 -11.70 16.18 -5.72
C GLU A 101 -11.09 14.99 -6.45
N VAL A 102 -11.56 13.78 -6.09
CA VAL A 102 -11.23 12.55 -6.82
C VAL A 102 -12.06 12.46 -8.09
N VAL A 103 -11.41 12.14 -9.21
CA VAL A 103 -12.11 11.90 -10.49
C VAL A 103 -12.41 10.42 -10.62
N LEU A 104 -13.70 10.06 -10.70
CA LEU A 104 -14.15 8.69 -10.87
C LEU A 104 -14.44 8.36 -12.34
N ARG A 105 -14.26 7.10 -12.70
CA ARG A 105 -14.72 6.47 -13.94
C ARG A 105 -16.24 6.16 -13.85
N PRO A 106 -16.91 5.85 -14.95
CA PRO A 106 -18.32 5.43 -14.92
C PRO A 106 -18.58 4.18 -14.06
N ASP A 107 -17.60 3.25 -13.98
CA ASP A 107 -17.65 2.05 -13.16
C ASP A 107 -17.34 2.29 -11.67
N GLY A 108 -17.15 3.54 -11.26
CA GLY A 108 -16.87 3.94 -9.89
C GLY A 108 -15.43 3.77 -9.43
N LEU A 109 -14.53 3.27 -10.30
CA LEU A 109 -13.10 3.25 -10.01
C LEU A 109 -12.48 4.64 -10.19
N VAL A 110 -11.38 4.90 -9.50
CA VAL A 110 -10.67 6.17 -9.58
C VAL A 110 -9.96 6.29 -10.93
N ALA A 111 -10.35 7.30 -11.72
CA ALA A 111 -9.65 7.70 -12.95
C ALA A 111 -8.37 8.47 -12.61
N ARG A 112 -8.48 9.44 -11.69
CA ARG A 112 -7.37 10.29 -11.27
C ARG A 112 -7.50 10.64 -9.80
N ARG A 113 -6.40 10.50 -9.05
CA ARG A 113 -6.27 10.96 -7.66
C ARG A 113 -6.00 12.46 -7.61
N PRO A 114 -6.33 13.11 -6.51
CA PRO A 114 -5.79 14.43 -6.19
C PRO A 114 -4.25 14.38 -6.16
N GLU A 115 -3.60 15.49 -6.57
CA GLU A 115 -2.14 15.51 -6.73
C GLU A 115 -1.39 15.26 -5.41
N ASP A 116 -1.89 15.81 -4.30
CA ASP A 116 -1.24 15.75 -2.99
C ASP A 116 -1.77 14.64 -2.08
N TRP A 117 -2.59 13.72 -2.60
CA TRP A 117 -3.23 12.68 -1.79
C TRP A 117 -2.25 11.84 -0.94
N HIS A 118 -1.04 11.64 -1.41
CA HIS A 118 -0.07 10.78 -0.75
C HIS A 118 0.48 11.32 0.57
N PHE A 119 0.50 12.64 0.75
CA PHE A 119 1.12 13.27 1.91
C PHE A 119 0.12 13.48 3.04
N ASP A 120 -1.12 13.78 2.71
CA ASP A 120 -2.11 14.22 3.70
C ASP A 120 -3.14 13.15 4.07
N HIS A 121 -3.25 12.04 3.31
CA HIS A 121 -4.36 11.09 3.40
C HIS A 121 -3.90 9.63 3.40
N GLY A 122 -2.79 9.31 4.05
CA GLY A 122 -2.31 7.92 4.15
C GLY A 122 -2.99 7.15 5.28
N ASP A 123 -3.08 5.83 5.13
CA ASP A 123 -3.47 4.95 6.22
C ASP A 123 -2.41 4.95 7.33
N PRO A 124 -2.80 4.72 8.60
CA PRO A 124 -1.85 4.56 9.70
C PRO A 124 -0.82 3.48 9.38
N MET A 125 0.45 3.79 9.62
CA MET A 125 1.55 2.88 9.35
C MET A 125 1.81 1.98 10.56
N TRP A 126 2.03 0.69 10.31
CA TRP A 126 2.57 -0.25 11.27
C TRP A 126 3.87 -0.87 10.73
N GLN A 127 4.95 -0.77 11.47
CA GLN A 127 6.33 -1.16 11.15
C GLN A 127 6.98 -0.37 10.00
N ASP A 128 6.44 -0.42 8.77
CA ASP A 128 7.04 0.22 7.60
C ASP A 128 5.99 0.66 6.55
N TYR A 129 6.43 1.38 5.52
CA TYR A 129 5.54 1.89 4.46
C TYR A 129 4.94 0.81 3.55
N ARG A 130 5.47 -0.42 3.53
CA ARG A 130 4.84 -1.52 2.80
C ARG A 130 3.46 -1.82 3.36
N TRP A 131 3.27 -1.63 4.67
CA TRP A 131 1.97 -1.75 5.31
C TRP A 131 0.95 -0.83 4.69
N THR A 132 1.26 0.45 4.53
CA THR A 132 0.35 1.41 3.91
C THR A 132 0.23 1.19 2.41
N ALA A 133 1.31 0.78 1.75
CA ALA A 133 1.30 0.48 0.33
C ALA A 133 0.43 -0.73 -0.04
N MET A 134 0.34 -1.76 0.82
CA MET A 134 -0.57 -2.89 0.57
C MET A 134 -2.04 -2.53 0.77
N LEU A 135 -2.34 -1.60 1.69
CA LEU A 135 -3.70 -1.10 1.94
C LEU A 135 -4.13 -0.09 0.88
N ASP A 136 -3.21 0.69 0.35
CA ASP A 136 -3.39 1.67 -0.70
C ASP A 136 -2.31 1.51 -1.79
N PRO A 137 -2.48 0.55 -2.72
CA PRO A 137 -1.44 0.15 -3.66
C PRO A 137 -1.33 1.07 -4.88
N ALA A 138 -1.39 2.40 -4.69
CA ALA A 138 -1.30 3.38 -5.77
C ALA A 138 -0.04 3.22 -6.62
N GLU A 139 1.06 2.74 -6.03
CA GLU A 139 2.31 2.51 -6.73
C GLU A 139 2.20 1.46 -7.84
N LEU A 140 1.19 0.57 -7.80
CA LEU A 140 0.91 -0.38 -8.89
C LEU A 140 0.23 0.28 -10.09
N SER A 141 -0.21 1.53 -9.97
CA SER A 141 -0.92 2.24 -11.04
C SER A 141 0.00 2.97 -12.02
N ARG A 142 1.28 3.12 -11.71
CA ARG A 142 2.29 3.79 -12.54
C ARG A 142 3.59 3.02 -12.58
N GLY A 143 4.31 3.11 -13.71
CA GLY A 143 5.63 2.50 -13.85
C GLY A 143 5.66 0.99 -13.69
N VAL A 144 4.51 0.32 -13.84
CA VAL A 144 4.37 -1.13 -13.78
C VAL A 144 3.76 -1.62 -15.08
N ASP A 145 4.47 -2.53 -15.75
CA ASP A 145 3.89 -3.28 -16.86
C ASP A 145 2.99 -4.38 -16.27
N VAL A 146 1.69 -4.24 -16.54
CA VAL A 146 0.65 -5.17 -16.07
C VAL A 146 0.27 -6.08 -17.21
N GLY A 147 0.54 -7.36 -17.07
CA GLY A 147 0.18 -8.39 -18.03
C GLY A 147 -1.33 -8.66 -18.08
N GLU A 148 -1.69 -9.81 -18.61
CA GLU A 148 -3.09 -10.25 -18.64
C GLU A 148 -3.68 -10.26 -17.25
N VAL A 149 -4.86 -9.63 -17.09
CA VAL A 149 -5.59 -9.59 -15.83
C VAL A 149 -6.66 -10.66 -15.83
N VAL A 150 -6.66 -11.47 -14.80
CA VAL A 150 -7.62 -12.57 -14.63
C VAL A 150 -8.44 -12.35 -13.37
N ALA A 151 -9.77 -12.40 -13.52
CA ALA A 151 -10.67 -12.47 -12.37
C ALA A 151 -10.63 -13.88 -11.78
N THR A 152 -10.33 -13.98 -10.49
CA THR A 152 -10.21 -15.26 -9.79
C THR A 152 -10.74 -15.16 -8.36
N THR A 153 -10.93 -16.29 -7.71
CA THR A 153 -11.33 -16.32 -6.30
C THR A 153 -10.13 -16.73 -5.44
N LEU A 154 -9.77 -15.89 -4.49
CA LEU A 154 -8.73 -16.16 -3.50
C LEU A 154 -9.33 -16.06 -2.09
N ARG A 155 -9.22 -17.12 -1.29
CA ARG A 155 -9.78 -17.19 0.08
C ARG A 155 -11.26 -16.77 0.15
N GLY A 156 -12.06 -17.22 -0.83
CA GLY A 156 -13.50 -16.95 -0.91
C GLY A 156 -13.87 -15.55 -1.43
N ARG A 157 -12.92 -14.70 -1.79
CA ARG A 157 -13.15 -13.35 -2.28
C ARG A 157 -12.76 -13.20 -3.75
N LEU A 158 -13.54 -12.41 -4.50
CA LEU A 158 -13.21 -12.07 -5.88
C LEU A 158 -11.97 -11.18 -5.91
N THR A 159 -10.98 -11.58 -6.70
CA THR A 159 -9.73 -10.83 -6.89
C THR A 159 -9.41 -10.66 -8.37
N TRP A 160 -8.72 -9.60 -8.70
CA TRP A 160 -8.04 -9.46 -9.99
C TRP A 160 -6.57 -9.77 -9.82
N SER A 161 -6.07 -10.71 -10.62
CA SER A 161 -4.70 -11.18 -10.58
C SER A 161 -3.98 -10.82 -11.87
N ALA A 162 -2.76 -10.30 -11.76
CA ALA A 162 -1.90 -9.99 -12.90
C ALA A 162 -0.43 -10.29 -12.59
N ALA A 163 0.35 -10.55 -13.66
CA ALA A 163 1.79 -10.47 -13.60
C ALA A 163 2.20 -9.00 -13.73
N CYS A 164 2.90 -8.48 -12.72
CA CYS A 164 3.33 -7.10 -12.63
C CYS A 164 4.86 -7.01 -12.73
N ARG A 165 5.36 -6.25 -13.70
CA ARG A 165 6.80 -6.00 -13.91
C ARG A 165 7.10 -4.53 -13.60
N PRO A 166 7.87 -4.21 -12.54
CA PRO A 166 8.35 -2.86 -12.31
C PRO A 166 9.24 -2.38 -13.44
N LEU A 167 8.93 -1.21 -13.99
CA LEU A 167 9.68 -0.63 -15.11
C LEU A 167 10.82 0.25 -14.59
N LEU A 168 11.99 0.09 -15.19
CA LEU A 168 13.09 1.04 -15.03
C LEU A 168 12.72 2.32 -15.79
N GLY A 169 12.56 3.43 -15.06
CA GLY A 169 12.48 4.74 -15.71
C GLY A 169 13.76 5.07 -16.47
N ALA A 170 13.65 5.84 -17.57
CA ALA A 170 14.82 6.43 -18.18
C ALA A 170 15.57 7.31 -17.16
N ALA A 171 16.88 7.43 -17.29
CA ALA A 171 17.70 8.20 -16.33
C ALA A 171 17.23 9.66 -16.18
N GLU A 172 16.58 10.18 -17.21
CA GLU A 172 16.08 11.55 -17.32
C GLU A 172 14.57 11.67 -17.08
N ASP A 173 13.85 10.53 -17.05
CA ASP A 173 12.39 10.49 -16.93
C ASP A 173 11.99 9.50 -15.81
N ARG A 174 12.09 9.98 -14.57
CA ARG A 174 11.64 9.23 -13.40
C ARG A 174 10.11 9.04 -13.37
N GLU A 175 9.37 9.84 -14.14
CA GLU A 175 7.91 9.82 -14.10
C GLU A 175 7.33 8.55 -14.75
N ASN A 176 8.04 7.91 -15.69
CA ASN A 176 7.60 6.69 -16.36
C ASN A 176 8.13 5.39 -15.75
N GLY A 177 8.97 5.46 -14.71
CA GLY A 177 9.45 4.32 -13.96
C GLY A 177 8.57 3.95 -12.76
N TYR A 178 8.80 2.77 -12.23
CA TYR A 178 8.19 2.35 -10.96
C TYR A 178 8.69 3.24 -9.82
N THR A 179 7.75 3.91 -9.20
CA THR A 179 8.01 4.83 -8.10
C THR A 179 7.27 4.31 -6.87
N PRO A 180 7.93 3.52 -6.00
CA PRO A 180 7.32 3.04 -4.77
C PRO A 180 7.08 4.19 -3.79
N ARG A 181 6.12 4.01 -2.89
CA ARG A 181 5.86 4.95 -1.79
C ARG A 181 7.11 5.13 -0.91
N CYS A 182 7.86 4.06 -0.72
CA CYS A 182 9.16 4.05 -0.05
C CYS A 182 10.07 3.05 -0.75
N GLY A 183 11.24 3.48 -1.19
CA GLY A 183 12.17 2.61 -1.91
C GLY A 183 12.82 1.54 -1.03
N CYS A 184 12.94 1.78 0.29
CA CYS A 184 13.50 0.78 1.22
C CYS A 184 12.52 -0.36 1.58
N CYS A 185 11.22 -0.18 1.37
CA CYS A 185 10.18 -1.17 1.65
C CYS A 185 9.04 -1.15 0.59
N PRO A 186 9.37 -1.29 -0.70
CA PRO A 186 8.40 -1.25 -1.79
C PRO A 186 7.48 -2.47 -1.77
N LEU A 187 6.34 -2.39 -2.45
CA LEU A 187 5.51 -3.59 -2.70
C LEU A 187 6.24 -4.57 -3.62
N LEU A 188 6.89 -4.07 -4.67
CA LEU A 188 7.63 -4.87 -5.64
C LEU A 188 9.13 -4.56 -5.51
N ASP A 189 9.83 -5.29 -4.63
CA ASP A 189 11.27 -5.12 -4.40
C ASP A 189 12.04 -5.60 -5.64
N SER A 190 12.62 -4.66 -6.37
CA SER A 190 13.16 -4.87 -7.70
C SER A 190 14.33 -3.94 -7.98
N ALA A 191 15.04 -4.16 -9.06
CA ALA A 191 16.05 -3.21 -9.51
C ALA A 191 15.50 -1.79 -9.70
N ALA A 192 14.23 -1.66 -10.12
CA ALA A 192 13.60 -0.35 -10.27
C ALA A 192 13.43 0.38 -8.93
N SER A 193 12.94 -0.30 -7.90
CA SER A 193 12.79 0.28 -6.55
C SER A 193 14.14 0.60 -5.92
N ARG A 194 15.14 -0.26 -6.09
CA ARG A 194 16.50 -0.04 -5.58
C ARG A 194 17.17 1.17 -6.22
N ILE A 195 17.06 1.31 -7.55
CA ILE A 195 17.59 2.48 -8.26
C ILE A 195 16.87 3.75 -7.82
N HIS A 196 15.56 3.68 -7.57
CA HIS A 196 14.80 4.82 -7.06
C HIS A 196 15.32 5.31 -5.72
N GLU A 197 15.63 4.40 -4.81
CA GLU A 197 16.09 4.72 -3.45
C GLU A 197 17.60 5.03 -3.37
N TYR A 198 18.42 4.13 -3.94
CA TYR A 198 19.87 4.15 -3.72
C TYR A 198 20.68 4.61 -4.95
N GLY A 199 19.99 4.82 -6.07
CA GLY A 199 20.65 5.18 -7.35
C GLY A 199 21.19 3.97 -8.11
N ARG A 200 21.75 4.24 -9.30
CA ARG A 200 22.22 3.19 -10.24
C ARG A 200 23.52 2.52 -9.81
N GLU A 201 24.19 3.02 -8.78
CA GLU A 201 25.45 2.49 -8.26
C GLU A 201 25.26 1.51 -7.09
N ASP A 202 24.00 1.18 -6.75
CA ASP A 202 23.70 0.20 -5.70
C ASP A 202 24.35 -1.16 -6.05
N PRO A 203 25.22 -1.68 -5.20
CA PRO A 203 25.92 -2.94 -5.44
C PRO A 203 24.96 -4.15 -5.49
N THR A 204 23.79 -4.06 -4.89
CA THR A 204 22.79 -5.15 -4.90
C THR A 204 22.16 -5.35 -6.28
N LEU A 205 22.24 -4.36 -7.18
CA LEU A 205 21.74 -4.46 -8.56
C LEU A 205 22.51 -5.50 -9.40
N THR A 206 23.71 -5.86 -9.00
CA THR A 206 24.57 -6.80 -9.74
C THR A 206 24.39 -8.25 -9.32
N SER A 207 23.66 -8.53 -8.25
CA SER A 207 23.50 -9.88 -7.72
C SER A 207 22.68 -10.80 -8.63
N GLY A 208 21.83 -10.24 -9.48
CA GLY A 208 20.92 -11.01 -10.34
C GLY A 208 19.80 -11.75 -9.56
N ASP A 209 19.75 -11.54 -8.26
CA ASP A 209 18.84 -12.25 -7.36
C ASP A 209 17.49 -11.54 -7.21
N LEU A 210 17.41 -10.25 -7.56
CA LEU A 210 16.20 -9.46 -7.46
C LEU A 210 15.10 -9.95 -8.41
N ALA A 211 13.91 -10.09 -7.89
CA ALA A 211 12.76 -10.43 -8.71
C ALA A 211 12.45 -9.34 -9.75
N THR A 212 12.09 -9.75 -10.96
CA THR A 212 11.72 -8.85 -12.06
C THR A 212 10.24 -8.85 -12.34
N VAL A 213 9.51 -9.89 -11.91
CA VAL A 213 8.07 -10.07 -12.13
C VAL A 213 7.43 -10.59 -10.85
N TYR A 214 6.26 -10.05 -10.55
CA TYR A 214 5.46 -10.45 -9.40
C TYR A 214 4.05 -10.84 -9.83
N ARG A 215 3.48 -11.89 -9.24
CA ARG A 215 2.04 -12.14 -9.26
C ARG A 215 1.41 -11.28 -8.17
N VAL A 216 0.50 -10.40 -8.56
CA VAL A 216 -0.24 -9.54 -7.63
C VAL A 216 -1.72 -9.84 -7.71
N HIS A 217 -2.36 -9.97 -6.54
CA HIS A 217 -3.80 -10.12 -6.41
C HIS A 217 -4.37 -8.90 -5.67
N LEU A 218 -5.34 -8.23 -6.29
CA LEU A 218 -6.11 -7.14 -5.67
C LEU A 218 -7.51 -7.65 -5.33
N ASP A 219 -7.96 -7.44 -4.11
CA ASP A 219 -9.35 -7.67 -3.73
C ASP A 219 -10.27 -6.69 -4.48
N VAL A 220 -11.26 -7.20 -5.20
CA VAL A 220 -12.11 -6.39 -6.08
C VAL A 220 -13.00 -5.44 -5.28
N GLN A 221 -13.43 -5.80 -4.09
CA GLN A 221 -14.25 -4.93 -3.25
C GLN A 221 -13.45 -3.74 -2.71
N THR A 222 -12.23 -3.98 -2.24
CA THR A 222 -11.46 -2.98 -1.47
C THR A 222 -10.31 -2.33 -2.23
N GLY A 223 -9.78 -2.99 -3.26
CA GLY A 223 -8.52 -2.59 -3.91
C GLY A 223 -7.26 -2.91 -3.11
N ILE A 224 -7.39 -3.54 -1.94
CA ILE A 224 -6.25 -3.98 -1.12
C ILE A 224 -5.46 -5.07 -1.86
N VAL A 225 -4.15 -5.05 -1.71
CA VAL A 225 -3.30 -6.18 -2.11
C VAL A 225 -3.53 -7.35 -1.16
N VAL A 226 -4.06 -8.47 -1.67
CA VAL A 226 -4.31 -9.67 -0.87
C VAL A 226 -3.26 -10.75 -1.06
N ASP A 227 -2.43 -10.64 -2.09
CA ASP A 227 -1.28 -11.52 -2.28
C ASP A 227 -0.26 -10.90 -3.23
N ILE A 228 1.02 -11.01 -2.88
CA ILE A 228 2.14 -10.75 -3.77
C ILE A 228 3.08 -11.92 -3.67
N THR A 229 3.42 -12.49 -4.82
CA THR A 229 4.38 -13.59 -4.95
C THR A 229 5.38 -13.26 -6.06
N PRO A 230 6.70 -13.23 -5.80
CA PRO A 230 7.70 -13.13 -6.84
C PRO A 230 7.63 -14.35 -7.76
N LEU A 231 7.72 -14.15 -9.07
CA LEU A 231 7.67 -15.22 -10.08
C LEU A 231 9.05 -15.64 -10.54
N ASP A 232 10.06 -14.85 -10.26
CA ASP A 232 11.47 -15.11 -10.59
C ASP A 232 12.37 -14.49 -9.49
N GLY A 233 13.69 -14.65 -9.64
CA GLY A 233 14.65 -14.17 -8.66
C GLY A 233 14.69 -15.02 -7.39
N LEU A 234 15.67 -14.75 -6.53
CA LEU A 234 15.87 -15.37 -5.23
C LEU A 234 15.47 -14.43 -4.09
N ASP A 235 15.69 -13.13 -4.30
CA ASP A 235 15.35 -12.04 -3.37
C ASP A 235 14.06 -11.34 -3.81
N GLY A 236 12.94 -11.91 -3.47
CA GLY A 236 11.64 -11.28 -3.72
C GLY A 236 10.77 -11.32 -2.49
N THR A 237 10.44 -10.15 -1.96
CA THR A 237 9.52 -10.07 -0.82
C THR A 237 8.08 -10.26 -1.27
N GLY A 238 7.41 -11.28 -0.72
CA GLY A 238 5.99 -11.50 -0.87
C GLY A 238 5.20 -11.08 0.37
N LEU A 239 3.90 -11.03 0.23
CA LEU A 239 2.95 -10.85 1.32
C LEU A 239 1.62 -11.54 1.04
N SER A 240 0.86 -11.75 2.09
CA SER A 240 -0.48 -12.33 1.99
C SER A 240 -1.40 -11.68 3.03
N ASN A 241 -2.57 -11.23 2.58
CA ASN A 241 -3.61 -10.68 3.42
C ASN A 241 -4.89 -11.51 3.29
N GLU A 242 -5.45 -11.93 4.40
CA GLU A 242 -6.76 -12.58 4.47
C GLU A 242 -7.76 -11.62 5.07
N LEU A 243 -8.69 -11.12 4.26
CA LEU A 243 -9.71 -10.15 4.69
C LEU A 243 -10.89 -10.89 5.32
N HIS A 244 -11.14 -10.63 6.61
CA HIS A 244 -12.21 -11.27 7.39
C HIS A 244 -13.51 -10.48 7.35
N ALA A 245 -13.41 -9.14 7.43
CA ALA A 245 -14.55 -8.24 7.40
C ALA A 245 -14.20 -6.92 6.71
N VAL A 246 -15.14 -6.36 5.96
CA VAL A 246 -15.03 -5.07 5.27
C VAL A 246 -16.30 -4.29 5.55
N ASP A 247 -16.14 -3.00 5.94
CA ASP A 247 -17.24 -2.08 6.28
C ASP A 247 -18.21 -2.62 7.33
N ALA A 248 -17.69 -3.50 8.20
CA ALA A 248 -18.41 -4.04 9.35
C ALA A 248 -17.97 -3.30 10.63
N PRO A 249 -18.80 -3.34 11.69
CA PRO A 249 -18.34 -2.91 13.00
C PRO A 249 -17.07 -3.65 13.39
N LEU A 250 -16.05 -2.91 13.85
CA LEU A 250 -14.81 -3.48 14.32
C LEU A 250 -14.84 -3.63 15.84
N ASP A 251 -14.63 -4.84 16.32
CA ASP A 251 -14.33 -5.13 17.71
C ASP A 251 -12.83 -5.52 17.81
N PRO A 252 -11.91 -4.52 17.82
CA PRO A 252 -10.51 -4.82 18.02
C PRO A 252 -10.31 -5.41 19.43
N PRO A 253 -9.27 -6.23 19.64
CA PRO A 253 -9.00 -6.78 20.96
C PRO A 253 -8.84 -5.64 21.97
N PRO A 254 -9.26 -5.85 23.23
CA PRO A 254 -9.06 -4.86 24.27
C PRO A 254 -7.58 -4.49 24.34
N GLN A 255 -7.31 -3.20 24.42
CA GLN A 255 -5.95 -2.71 24.61
C GLN A 255 -5.41 -3.36 25.91
N GLY A 256 -4.22 -3.94 25.83
CA GLY A 256 -3.53 -4.40 27.03
C GLY A 256 -3.37 -3.23 28.02
N PRO A 257 -3.09 -3.50 29.31
CA PRO A 257 -2.90 -2.45 30.28
C PRO A 257 -1.89 -1.43 29.73
N GLU A 258 -2.26 -0.14 29.80
CA GLU A 258 -1.38 0.96 29.39
C GLU A 258 0.02 0.72 29.96
N GLN A 259 1.00 0.60 29.09
CA GLN A 259 2.37 0.53 29.57
C GLN A 259 2.65 1.87 30.28
N PRO A 260 3.09 1.84 31.56
CA PRO A 260 3.39 3.07 32.27
C PRO A 260 4.43 3.86 31.48
N GLY A 261 4.09 5.11 31.20
CA GLY A 261 4.72 6.03 30.28
C GLY A 261 6.24 5.91 30.19
N ARG A 262 6.73 5.78 28.99
CA ARG A 262 8.14 5.98 28.66
C ARG A 262 8.45 7.43 29.02
N PRO A 263 9.39 7.74 29.93
CA PRO A 263 9.73 9.12 30.22
C PRO A 263 10.28 9.80 28.95
N ALA A 264 9.87 11.05 28.77
CA ALA A 264 10.23 11.93 27.66
C ALA A 264 11.74 12.18 27.56
#